data_2589fc6e733ad80e10a1c38b76988542
#
_entry.id   2589fc6e733ad80e10a1c38b76988542
#
_cell.length_a   1.000
_cell.length_b   1.000
_cell.length_c   1.000
_cell.angle_alpha   90.00
_cell.angle_beta   90.00
_cell.angle_gamma   90.00
#
_symmetry.space_group_name_H-M   'P 1'
#
loop_
_entity.id
_entity.type
_entity.pdbx_description
1 polymer ?
#
loop_
_entity_poly.entity_id
_entity_poly.type
_entity_poly.pdbx_seq_one_letter_code
_entity_poly.pdbx_strand_id
1 'polypeptide(L)'
;MLNVKKISKSYKDKKILHDISFKVDAGEIYGLLGPNGAGKTTSFYIIAGLIKPDNGKIELLGQDISYKAMHKRSKIGIKYLPQEPSIFQNLTVYENLFGLAEMSFKDSKKIQKFIEQSIDEFGLHDFSDLKGRQLSGGQRRKVEIARTLASDPKIILLDEPFAGIDPLAIEDIKAVLKK
;
A
#
# COMPACT_ATOMS: atom_id res chain seq x y z
N MET A 1 9.77 -14.01 0.97
CA MET A 1 9.96 -12.80 1.79
C MET A 1 8.85 -12.61 2.82
N LEU A 2 7.59 -12.53 2.45
CA LEU A 2 6.40 -12.60 3.32
C LEU A 2 5.88 -14.03 3.35
N ASN A 3 5.56 -14.56 4.52
CA ASN A 3 5.00 -15.89 4.69
C ASN A 3 3.77 -15.83 5.60
N VAL A 4 2.63 -16.20 5.06
CA VAL A 4 1.34 -16.26 5.77
C VAL A 4 0.96 -17.71 5.94
N LYS A 5 0.75 -18.15 7.18
CA LYS A 5 0.52 -19.56 7.53
C LYS A 5 -0.78 -19.71 8.30
N LYS A 6 -1.76 -20.36 7.70
CA LYS A 6 -3.04 -20.78 8.31
C LYS A 6 -3.73 -19.66 9.08
N ILE A 7 -3.73 -18.42 8.54
CA ILE A 7 -4.47 -17.33 9.18
C ILE A 7 -5.97 -17.60 9.10
N SER A 8 -6.64 -17.45 10.22
CA SER A 8 -8.10 -17.54 10.29
C SER A 8 -8.66 -16.34 11.05
N LYS A 9 -9.90 -15.97 10.72
CA LYS A 9 -10.62 -14.87 11.33
C LYS A 9 -12.11 -15.10 11.34
N SER A 10 -12.73 -14.88 12.49
CA SER A 10 -14.17 -14.90 12.67
C SER A 10 -14.66 -13.55 13.21
N TYR A 11 -15.87 -13.17 12.85
CA TYR A 11 -16.60 -12.07 13.44
C TYR A 11 -17.92 -12.62 13.97
N LYS A 12 -18.09 -12.61 15.30
CA LYS A 12 -19.19 -13.29 15.97
C LYS A 12 -19.22 -14.76 15.51
N ASP A 13 -20.32 -15.25 15.00
CA ASP A 13 -20.50 -16.66 14.58
C ASP A 13 -20.11 -16.91 13.13
N LYS A 14 -19.64 -15.89 12.41
CA LYS A 14 -19.25 -16.03 11.00
C LYS A 14 -17.74 -16.10 10.82
N LYS A 15 -17.24 -17.26 10.39
CA LYS A 15 -15.85 -17.43 9.97
C LYS A 15 -15.65 -16.79 8.58
N ILE A 16 -14.73 -15.84 8.46
CA ILE A 16 -14.44 -15.10 7.23
C ILE A 16 -13.20 -15.64 6.54
N LEU A 17 -12.16 -15.96 7.33
CA LEU A 17 -10.95 -16.58 6.79
C LEU A 17 -10.78 -17.98 7.33
N HIS A 18 -10.53 -18.92 6.42
CA HIS A 18 -10.42 -20.35 6.69
C HIS A 18 -8.99 -20.82 6.38
N ASP A 19 -8.07 -20.68 7.35
CA ASP A 19 -6.70 -21.21 7.30
C ASP A 19 -5.92 -20.80 6.03
N ILE A 20 -6.02 -19.52 5.66
CA ILE A 20 -5.37 -18.97 4.47
C ILE A 20 -3.86 -19.04 4.62
N SER A 21 -3.19 -19.61 3.61
CA SER A 21 -1.73 -19.73 3.58
C SER A 21 -1.20 -19.37 2.21
N PHE A 22 -0.18 -18.54 2.16
CA PHE A 22 0.57 -18.21 0.95
C PHE A 22 1.93 -17.60 1.30
N LYS A 23 2.80 -17.54 0.30
CA LYS A 23 4.13 -16.96 0.39
C LYS A 23 4.29 -15.96 -0.74
N VAL A 24 5.00 -14.86 -0.48
CA VAL A 24 5.40 -13.87 -1.49
C VAL A 24 6.90 -13.67 -1.38
N ASP A 25 7.61 -13.88 -2.47
CA ASP A 25 9.07 -13.70 -2.52
C ASP A 25 9.45 -12.26 -2.93
N ALA A 26 10.73 -11.92 -2.84
CA ALA A 26 11.21 -10.60 -3.25
C ALA A 26 11.05 -10.42 -4.76
N GLY A 27 10.57 -9.24 -5.20
CA GLY A 27 10.33 -8.94 -6.61
C GLY A 27 9.09 -9.63 -7.21
N GLU A 28 8.29 -10.32 -6.39
CA GLU A 28 7.09 -11.00 -6.84
C GLU A 28 5.84 -10.10 -6.69
N ILE A 29 4.98 -10.11 -7.72
CA ILE A 29 3.63 -9.56 -7.65
C ILE A 29 2.66 -10.71 -7.43
N TYR A 30 2.01 -10.72 -6.26
CA TYR A 30 1.05 -11.74 -5.86
C TYR A 30 -0.37 -11.22 -5.88
N GLY A 31 -1.25 -11.87 -6.66
CA GLY A 31 -2.67 -11.52 -6.76
C GLY A 31 -3.55 -12.32 -5.81
N LEU A 32 -4.24 -11.66 -4.89
CA LEU A 32 -5.26 -12.28 -4.04
C LEU A 32 -6.64 -12.12 -4.70
N LEU A 33 -7.12 -13.17 -5.33
CA LEU A 33 -8.37 -13.18 -6.09
C LEU A 33 -9.50 -13.86 -5.32
N GLY A 34 -10.73 -13.45 -5.61
CA GLY A 34 -11.94 -14.04 -5.02
C GLY A 34 -13.17 -13.13 -5.13
N PRO A 35 -14.38 -13.64 -4.94
CA PRO A 35 -15.61 -12.84 -4.98
C PRO A 35 -15.67 -11.82 -3.84
N ASN A 36 -16.67 -10.92 -3.93
CA ASN A 36 -16.93 -9.98 -2.83
C ASN A 36 -17.32 -10.77 -1.58
N GLY A 37 -16.78 -10.35 -0.42
CA GLY A 37 -16.97 -11.05 0.85
C GLY A 37 -16.07 -12.27 1.08
N ALA A 38 -15.17 -12.63 0.15
CA ALA A 38 -14.23 -13.75 0.32
C ALA A 38 -13.11 -13.49 1.36
N GLY A 39 -13.09 -12.32 1.99
CA GLY A 39 -12.10 -11.99 3.02
C GLY A 39 -10.79 -11.38 2.50
N LYS A 40 -10.72 -10.92 1.24
CA LYS A 40 -9.52 -10.28 0.67
C LYS A 40 -9.04 -9.10 1.51
N THR A 41 -9.90 -8.11 1.72
CA THR A 41 -9.60 -6.93 2.57
C THR A 41 -9.31 -7.32 4.02
N THR A 42 -10.01 -8.33 4.56
CA THR A 42 -9.72 -8.87 5.91
C THR A 42 -8.30 -9.44 5.98
N SER A 43 -7.86 -10.16 4.95
CA SER A 43 -6.49 -10.68 4.85
C SER A 43 -5.47 -9.53 4.82
N PHE A 44 -5.71 -8.48 4.02
CA PHE A 44 -4.87 -7.29 4.00
C PHE A 44 -4.82 -6.58 5.35
N TYR A 45 -5.96 -6.41 6.03
CA TYR A 45 -6.01 -5.81 7.37
C TYR A 45 -5.20 -6.61 8.39
N ILE A 46 -5.25 -7.94 8.31
CA ILE A 46 -4.44 -8.81 9.18
C ILE A 46 -2.97 -8.66 8.85
N ILE A 47 -2.56 -8.66 7.58
CA ILE A 47 -1.16 -8.52 7.17
C ILE A 47 -0.64 -7.11 7.46
N ALA A 48 -1.44 -6.07 7.27
CA ALA A 48 -1.09 -4.70 7.64
C ALA A 48 -1.00 -4.47 9.15
N GLY A 49 -1.66 -5.31 9.97
CA GLY A 49 -1.71 -5.19 11.43
C GLY A 49 -2.78 -4.24 11.96
N LEU A 50 -3.81 -3.99 11.16
CA LEU A 50 -5.01 -3.26 11.54
C LEU A 50 -5.91 -4.10 12.45
N ILE A 51 -6.01 -5.41 12.16
CA ILE A 51 -6.73 -6.38 12.98
C ILE A 51 -5.82 -7.58 13.28
N LYS A 52 -6.11 -8.30 14.37
CA LYS A 52 -5.38 -9.51 14.74
C LYS A 52 -6.05 -10.74 14.12
N PRO A 53 -5.28 -11.72 13.65
CA PRO A 53 -5.84 -13.03 13.32
C PRO A 53 -6.31 -13.73 14.60
N ASP A 54 -7.26 -14.65 14.47
CA ASP A 54 -7.66 -15.52 15.59
C ASP A 54 -6.66 -16.67 15.73
N ASN A 55 -6.18 -17.22 14.60
CA ASN A 55 -5.14 -18.23 14.53
C ASN A 55 -4.20 -17.96 13.35
N GLY A 56 -3.08 -18.69 13.34
CA GLY A 56 -2.09 -18.64 12.28
C GLY A 56 -0.91 -17.73 12.57
N LYS A 57 -0.01 -17.63 11.61
CA LYS A 57 1.27 -16.92 11.76
C LYS A 57 1.58 -16.10 10.53
N ILE A 58 2.18 -14.93 10.73
CA ILE A 58 2.68 -14.06 9.66
C ILE A 58 4.15 -13.76 9.95
N GLU A 59 4.99 -14.06 8.96
CA GLU A 59 6.42 -13.80 9.03
C GLU A 59 6.85 -12.86 7.90
N LEU A 60 7.66 -11.87 8.22
CA LEU A 60 8.34 -11.01 7.25
C LEU A 60 9.84 -11.14 7.46
N LEU A 61 10.58 -11.53 6.39
CA LEU A 61 12.03 -11.74 6.43
C LEU A 61 12.46 -12.66 7.59
N GLY A 62 11.67 -13.71 7.88
CA GLY A 62 11.91 -14.65 8.96
C GLY A 62 11.47 -14.17 10.35
N GLN A 63 11.06 -12.91 10.51
CA GLN A 63 10.58 -12.38 11.77
C GLN A 63 9.07 -12.56 11.90
N ASP A 64 8.63 -13.11 13.04
CA ASP A 64 7.21 -13.18 13.38
C ASP A 64 6.64 -11.78 13.67
N ILE A 65 5.59 -11.44 12.93
CA ILE A 65 4.89 -10.16 13.03
C ILE A 65 3.40 -10.31 13.36
N SER A 66 2.93 -11.52 13.64
CA SER A 66 1.51 -11.90 13.77
C SER A 66 0.71 -10.95 14.66
N TYR A 67 1.30 -10.50 15.76
CA TYR A 67 0.63 -9.62 16.73
C TYR A 67 1.24 -8.22 16.83
N LYS A 68 2.16 -7.85 15.90
CA LYS A 68 2.69 -6.49 15.85
C LYS A 68 1.62 -5.53 15.28
N ALA A 69 1.42 -4.41 15.96
CA ALA A 69 0.52 -3.36 15.49
C ALA A 69 1.00 -2.72 14.17
N MET A 70 0.09 -2.12 13.40
CA MET A 70 0.34 -1.54 12.07
C MET A 70 1.56 -0.60 12.04
N HIS A 71 1.70 0.32 13.01
CA HIS A 71 2.83 1.24 13.05
C HIS A 71 4.20 0.55 13.19
N LYS A 72 4.25 -0.60 13.91
CA LYS A 72 5.47 -1.42 14.02
C LYS A 72 5.75 -2.16 12.71
N ARG A 73 4.71 -2.67 12.04
CA ARG A 73 4.85 -3.32 10.72
C ARG A 73 5.23 -2.31 9.63
N SER A 74 4.70 -1.10 9.69
CA SER A 74 5.09 -0.02 8.78
C SER A 74 6.58 0.32 8.90
N LYS A 75 7.14 0.34 10.12
CA LYS A 75 8.58 0.59 10.36
C LYS A 75 9.50 -0.51 9.82
N ILE A 76 9.03 -1.75 9.74
CA ILE A 76 9.79 -2.88 9.17
C ILE A 76 9.54 -3.07 7.68
N GLY A 77 8.74 -2.19 7.05
CA GLY A 77 8.60 -2.11 5.60
C GLY A 77 7.29 -2.64 5.02
N ILE A 78 6.23 -2.88 5.81
CA ILE A 78 4.91 -3.18 5.25
C ILE A 78 4.13 -1.89 5.07
N LYS A 79 3.67 -1.63 3.84
CA LYS A 79 2.78 -0.51 3.53
C LYS A 79 1.45 -1.03 3.00
N TYR A 80 0.40 -0.29 3.33
CA TYR A 80 -0.96 -0.60 2.91
C TYR A 80 -1.60 0.61 2.24
N LEU A 81 -2.06 0.39 1.02
CA LEU A 81 -2.84 1.36 0.25
C LEU A 81 -4.29 0.88 0.22
N PRO A 82 -5.20 1.55 0.93
CA PRO A 82 -6.61 1.18 0.98
C PRO A 82 -7.33 1.44 -0.34
N GLN A 83 -8.51 0.85 -0.49
CA GLN A 83 -9.41 1.14 -1.60
C GLN A 83 -9.91 2.60 -1.56
N GLU A 84 -10.21 3.10 -0.35
CA GLU A 84 -10.66 4.48 -0.16
C GLU A 84 -9.53 5.48 -0.34
N PRO A 85 -9.83 6.68 -0.87
CA PRO A 85 -8.83 7.74 -1.06
C PRO A 85 -8.12 8.11 0.24
N SER A 86 -6.79 8.11 0.21
CA SER A 86 -5.93 8.42 1.36
C SER A 86 -5.13 9.72 1.20
N ILE A 87 -5.31 10.44 0.08
CA ILE A 87 -4.63 11.70 -0.21
C ILE A 87 -5.08 12.83 0.73
N PHE A 88 -4.16 13.71 1.12
CA PHE A 88 -4.50 14.94 1.83
C PHE A 88 -5.11 15.94 0.85
N GLN A 89 -6.43 16.08 0.88
CA GLN A 89 -7.22 16.80 -0.12
C GLN A 89 -6.89 18.30 -0.22
N ASN A 90 -6.48 18.93 0.87
CA ASN A 90 -6.16 20.37 0.93
C ASN A 90 -4.70 20.70 0.66
N LEU A 91 -3.83 19.70 0.60
CA LEU A 91 -2.43 19.84 0.24
C LEU A 91 -2.25 19.65 -1.26
N THR A 92 -1.24 20.31 -1.85
CA THR A 92 -0.82 20.09 -3.23
C THR A 92 -0.25 18.68 -3.41
N VAL A 93 -0.05 18.25 -4.65
CA VAL A 93 0.66 16.99 -4.95
C VAL A 93 2.06 17.02 -4.35
N TYR A 94 2.80 18.12 -4.57
CA TYR A 94 4.13 18.30 -3.99
C TYR A 94 4.12 18.15 -2.46
N GLU A 95 3.22 18.87 -1.77
CA GLU A 95 3.10 18.81 -0.30
C GLU A 95 2.68 17.41 0.20
N ASN A 96 1.86 16.70 -0.56
CA ASN A 96 1.49 15.30 -0.27
C ASN A 96 2.70 14.37 -0.32
N LEU A 97 3.58 14.53 -1.30
CA LEU A 97 4.82 13.75 -1.42
C LEU A 97 5.83 14.17 -0.34
N PHE A 98 6.01 15.47 -0.16
CA PHE A 98 6.93 16.04 0.82
C PHE A 98 6.66 15.54 2.24
N GLY A 99 5.41 15.61 2.71
CA GLY A 99 5.07 15.21 4.08
C GLY A 99 5.41 13.75 4.39
N LEU A 100 5.25 12.83 3.42
CA LEU A 100 5.63 11.41 3.60
C LEU A 100 7.14 11.20 3.48
N ALA A 101 7.79 11.94 2.58
CA ALA A 101 9.24 11.89 2.42
C ALA A 101 9.95 12.40 3.67
N GLU A 102 9.51 13.51 4.27
CA GLU A 102 10.04 14.08 5.51
C GLU A 102 9.94 13.09 6.69
N MET A 103 8.85 12.33 6.78
CA MET A 103 8.72 11.27 7.79
C MET A 103 9.69 10.11 7.59
N SER A 104 10.17 9.91 6.36
CA SER A 104 10.99 8.74 5.96
C SER A 104 12.48 9.07 5.89
N PHE A 105 12.83 10.27 5.46
CA PHE A 105 14.21 10.73 5.26
C PHE A 105 14.53 11.91 6.20
N LYS A 106 15.75 11.89 6.76
CA LYS A 106 16.29 13.02 7.55
C LYS A 106 17.08 14.02 6.72
N ASP A 107 17.51 13.63 5.53
CA ASP A 107 18.35 14.41 4.62
C ASP A 107 17.47 15.12 3.59
N SER A 108 17.51 16.44 3.57
CA SER A 108 16.77 17.29 2.64
C SER A 108 17.05 16.96 1.17
N LYS A 109 18.28 16.60 0.83
CA LYS A 109 18.64 16.19 -0.55
C LYS A 109 17.95 14.89 -0.95
N LYS A 110 17.81 13.95 -0.02
CA LYS A 110 17.07 12.71 -0.27
C LYS A 110 15.57 12.95 -0.42
N ILE A 111 15.01 13.86 0.37
CA ILE A 111 13.61 14.28 0.25
C ILE A 111 13.37 14.87 -1.14
N GLN A 112 14.17 15.84 -1.54
CA GLN A 112 14.03 16.49 -2.83
C GLN A 112 14.17 15.50 -3.99
N LYS A 113 15.21 14.66 -3.96
CA LYS A 113 15.42 13.62 -4.97
C LYS A 113 14.23 12.67 -5.08
N PHE A 114 13.67 12.23 -3.95
CA PHE A 114 12.49 11.35 -3.95
C PHE A 114 11.28 12.04 -4.60
N ILE A 115 11.04 13.31 -4.29
CA ILE A 115 9.91 14.06 -4.86
C ILE A 115 10.07 14.22 -6.36
N GLU A 116 11.25 14.65 -6.83
CA GLU A 116 11.57 14.78 -8.25
C GLU A 116 11.37 13.46 -9.01
N GLN A 117 11.95 12.38 -8.50
CA GLN A 117 11.78 11.06 -9.08
C GLN A 117 10.31 10.60 -9.10
N SER A 118 9.55 10.87 -8.04
CA SER A 118 8.13 10.54 -7.99
C SER A 118 7.32 11.33 -9.00
N ILE A 119 7.61 12.62 -9.16
CA ILE A 119 6.95 13.48 -10.15
C ILE A 119 7.22 12.97 -11.57
N ASP A 120 8.49 12.63 -11.85
CA ASP A 120 8.90 12.09 -13.16
C ASP A 120 8.26 10.72 -13.44
N GLU A 121 8.41 9.77 -12.53
CA GLU A 121 7.98 8.39 -12.75
C GLU A 121 6.48 8.22 -12.88
N PHE A 122 5.70 9.03 -12.14
CA PHE A 122 4.24 9.00 -12.18
C PHE A 122 3.62 10.02 -13.14
N GLY A 123 4.45 10.82 -13.84
CA GLY A 123 3.98 11.85 -14.76
C GLY A 123 3.12 12.89 -14.05
N LEU A 124 3.60 13.48 -12.94
CA LEU A 124 2.85 14.40 -12.09
C LEU A 124 3.19 15.87 -12.33
N HIS A 125 4.01 16.21 -13.34
CA HIS A 125 4.50 17.57 -13.59
C HIS A 125 3.39 18.60 -13.71
N ASP A 126 2.39 18.33 -14.58
CA ASP A 126 1.34 19.30 -14.91
C ASP A 126 0.37 19.59 -13.74
N PHE A 127 0.44 18.79 -12.68
CA PHE A 127 -0.48 18.91 -11.55
C PHE A 127 0.23 18.90 -10.18
N SER A 128 1.55 19.11 -10.16
CA SER A 128 2.34 19.15 -8.91
C SER A 128 1.82 20.20 -7.91
N ASP A 129 1.33 21.33 -8.42
CA ASP A 129 0.79 22.43 -7.63
C ASP A 129 -0.72 22.36 -7.38
N LEU A 130 -1.41 21.39 -7.99
CA LEU A 130 -2.84 21.19 -7.75
C LEU A 130 -3.08 20.52 -6.41
N LYS A 131 -4.14 20.95 -5.72
CA LYS A 131 -4.58 20.33 -4.47
C LYS A 131 -5.20 18.96 -4.73
N GLY A 132 -5.05 18.03 -3.78
CA GLY A 132 -5.57 16.67 -3.89
C GLY A 132 -7.05 16.58 -4.29
N ARG A 133 -7.88 17.55 -3.84
CA ARG A 133 -9.31 17.64 -4.20
C ARG A 133 -9.57 17.99 -5.67
N GLN A 134 -8.59 18.54 -6.39
CA GLN A 134 -8.70 18.97 -7.78
C GLN A 134 -8.30 17.87 -8.77
N LEU A 135 -7.72 16.78 -8.27
CA LEU A 135 -7.23 15.67 -9.06
C LEU A 135 -8.35 14.75 -9.53
N SER A 136 -8.22 14.21 -10.74
CA SER A 136 -9.02 13.07 -11.20
C SER A 136 -8.75 11.82 -10.35
N GLY A 137 -9.60 10.80 -10.46
CA GLY A 137 -9.41 9.52 -9.76
C GLY A 137 -8.05 8.87 -10.06
N GLY A 138 -7.68 8.81 -11.34
CA GLY A 138 -6.40 8.25 -11.78
C GLY A 138 -5.19 9.06 -11.31
N GLN A 139 -5.23 10.39 -11.42
CA GLN A 139 -4.18 11.27 -10.92
C GLN A 139 -4.00 11.11 -9.40
N ARG A 140 -5.11 11.09 -8.67
CA ARG A 140 -5.10 10.88 -7.22
C ARG A 140 -4.43 9.56 -6.85
N ARG A 141 -4.79 8.47 -7.54
CA ARG A 141 -4.22 7.14 -7.28
C ARG A 141 -2.73 7.07 -7.55
N LYS A 142 -2.25 7.73 -8.62
CA LYS A 142 -0.81 7.87 -8.88
C LYS A 142 -0.08 8.52 -7.70
N VAL A 143 -0.61 9.62 -7.15
CA VAL A 143 -0.02 10.30 -5.99
C VAL A 143 -0.04 9.42 -4.73
N GLU A 144 -1.12 8.70 -4.48
CA GLU A 144 -1.25 7.79 -3.33
C GLU A 144 -0.23 6.64 -3.39
N ILE A 145 -0.01 6.06 -4.58
CA ILE A 145 0.99 5.03 -4.78
C ILE A 145 2.39 5.61 -4.60
N ALA A 146 2.69 6.76 -5.21
CA ALA A 146 3.97 7.45 -5.06
C ALA A 146 4.29 7.71 -3.58
N ARG A 147 3.32 8.21 -2.81
CA ARG A 147 3.45 8.39 -1.35
C ARG A 147 3.78 7.11 -0.61
N THR A 148 3.21 5.99 -1.04
CA THR A 148 3.45 4.69 -0.41
C THR A 148 4.90 4.25 -0.59
N LEU A 149 5.55 4.62 -1.70
CA LEU A 149 6.94 4.32 -2.01
C LEU A 149 7.96 5.16 -1.22
N ALA A 150 7.56 6.31 -0.67
CA ALA A 150 8.45 7.25 0.03
C ALA A 150 9.30 6.62 1.15
N SER A 151 8.88 5.51 1.70
CA SER A 151 9.51 4.85 2.86
C SER A 151 10.30 3.58 2.51
N ASP A 152 10.66 3.37 1.25
CA ASP A 152 11.37 2.18 0.76
C ASP A 152 10.71 0.87 1.28
N PRO A 153 9.47 0.58 0.89
CA PRO A 153 8.73 -0.56 1.42
C PRO A 153 9.33 -1.89 1.00
N LYS A 154 9.27 -2.89 1.89
CA LYS A 154 9.60 -4.29 1.57
C LYS A 154 8.41 -5.02 0.97
N ILE A 155 7.21 -4.67 1.42
CA ILE A 155 5.92 -5.20 0.94
C ILE A 155 4.94 -4.04 0.81
N ILE A 156 4.25 -3.99 -0.32
CA ILE A 156 3.12 -3.10 -0.54
C ILE A 156 1.86 -3.94 -0.69
N LEU A 157 0.87 -3.63 0.11
CA LEU A 157 -0.47 -4.22 0.03
C LEU A 157 -1.37 -3.21 -0.69
N LEU A 158 -1.85 -3.57 -1.87
CA LEU A 158 -2.71 -2.74 -2.71
C LEU A 158 -4.13 -3.33 -2.72
N ASP A 159 -5.06 -2.70 -2.02
CA ASP A 159 -6.45 -3.15 -1.97
C ASP A 159 -7.23 -2.48 -3.11
N GLU A 160 -7.67 -3.28 -4.08
CA GLU A 160 -8.37 -2.85 -5.30
C GLU A 160 -7.74 -1.59 -5.96
N PRO A 161 -6.43 -1.61 -6.29
CA PRO A 161 -5.69 -0.40 -6.68
C PRO A 161 -6.19 0.27 -7.96
N PHE A 162 -6.99 -0.44 -8.74
CA PHE A 162 -7.48 0.01 -10.06
C PHE A 162 -8.99 0.28 -10.08
N ALA A 163 -9.68 0.18 -8.94
CA ALA A 163 -11.12 0.43 -8.87
C ALA A 163 -11.45 1.88 -9.25
N GLY A 164 -12.34 2.06 -10.25
CA GLY A 164 -12.78 3.38 -10.69
C GLY A 164 -11.75 4.22 -11.44
N ILE A 165 -10.68 3.60 -11.95
CA ILE A 165 -9.62 4.26 -12.71
C ILE A 165 -9.77 3.94 -14.20
N ASP A 166 -9.46 4.92 -15.06
CA ASP A 166 -9.47 4.72 -16.50
C ASP A 166 -8.33 3.77 -16.95
N PRO A 167 -8.52 3.05 -18.08
CA PRO A 167 -7.56 2.04 -18.54
C PRO A 167 -6.15 2.58 -18.81
N LEU A 168 -6.01 3.83 -19.28
CA LEU A 168 -4.69 4.41 -19.58
C LEU A 168 -3.91 4.65 -18.30
N ALA A 169 -4.56 5.23 -17.28
CA ALA A 169 -3.93 5.43 -15.98
C ALA A 169 -3.54 4.10 -15.29
N ILE A 170 -4.29 3.03 -15.53
CA ILE A 170 -3.94 1.67 -15.04
C ILE A 170 -2.61 1.19 -15.62
N GLU A 171 -2.41 1.35 -16.94
CA GLU A 171 -1.16 0.91 -17.57
C GLU A 171 0.06 1.70 -17.05
N ASP A 172 -0.08 3.01 -16.85
CA ASP A 172 0.97 3.83 -16.24
C ASP A 172 1.33 3.35 -14.83
N ILE A 173 0.31 3.10 -13.99
CA ILE A 173 0.52 2.58 -12.63
C ILE A 173 1.20 1.22 -12.65
N LYS A 174 0.78 0.31 -13.52
CA LYS A 174 1.42 -1.01 -13.67
C LYS A 174 2.88 -0.91 -14.09
N ALA A 175 3.21 0.03 -14.98
CA ALA A 175 4.58 0.24 -15.44
C ALA A 175 5.50 0.63 -14.28
N VAL A 176 5.03 1.48 -13.36
CA VAL A 176 5.80 1.88 -12.18
C VAL A 176 5.91 0.74 -11.16
N LEU A 177 4.85 -0.02 -10.91
CA LEU A 177 4.87 -1.13 -9.95
C LEU A 177 5.73 -2.33 -10.38
N LYS A 178 6.11 -2.42 -11.66
CA LYS A 178 6.99 -3.48 -12.19
C LYS A 178 8.48 -3.15 -12.12
N LYS A 179 8.85 -1.92 -11.82
CA LYS A 179 10.25 -1.49 -11.59
C LYS A 179 10.74 -1.89 -10.21
#